data_2974344a204e827af42de09e29b50ac8
#
_entry.id   2974344a204e827af42de09e29b50ac8
#
_cell.length_a   1.000
_cell.length_b   1.000
_cell.length_c   1.000
_cell.angle_alpha   90.00
_cell.angle_beta   90.00
_cell.angle_gamma   90.00
#
_symmetry.space_group_name_H-M   'P 1'
#
loop_
_entity.id
_entity.type
_entity.pdbx_description
1 polymer ?
#
loop_
_entity_poly.entity_id
_entity_poly.type
_entity_poly.pdbx_seq_one_letter_code
_entity_poly.pdbx_strand_id
1 'polypeptide(L)'
;TYVMWYSGTAEDGSPPALLVATSTDGLTWTRAAGGAPVLQGTASAFDQDGVYGAEVVYDPTDTLAPYRMWYSGRSGVFGAIGYATSQDGLTWAKYPQPVLSHGPAGSADSFSAADPTVLKDGSTWKMWYTGDDSSKKRIAYATSTDGVTWAKGGKVIAPEDPGISANL
;
A
#
# COMPACT_ATOMS: atom_id res chain seq x y z
N THR A 1 19.36 11.69 -6.12
CA THR A 1 18.74 11.64 -4.79
C THR A 1 17.80 10.44 -4.73
N TYR A 2 17.90 9.66 -3.68
CA TYR A 2 16.95 8.58 -3.37
C TYR A 2 15.86 9.14 -2.48
N VAL A 3 14.64 8.61 -2.63
CA VAL A 3 13.48 8.93 -1.78
C VAL A 3 12.92 7.63 -1.26
N MET A 4 12.62 7.57 0.02
CA MET A 4 12.02 6.40 0.68
C MET A 4 10.77 6.84 1.44
N TRP A 5 9.63 6.25 1.10
CA TRP A 5 8.42 6.31 1.92
C TRP A 5 8.41 5.08 2.82
N TYR A 6 8.20 5.28 4.11
CA TYR A 6 8.28 4.21 5.10
C TYR A 6 7.21 4.36 6.19
N SER A 7 6.84 3.25 6.78
CA SER A 7 5.88 3.23 7.88
C SER A 7 6.57 3.56 9.20
N GLY A 8 5.91 4.34 10.02
CA GLY A 8 6.36 4.65 11.37
C GLY A 8 5.20 4.75 12.33
N THR A 9 5.49 4.47 13.61
CA THR A 9 4.57 4.64 14.73
C THR A 9 5.20 5.58 15.73
N ALA A 10 4.45 6.57 16.20
CA ALA A 10 4.95 7.48 17.22
C ALA A 10 4.95 6.80 18.61
N GLU A 11 5.84 7.27 19.49
CA GLU A 11 5.94 6.74 20.87
C GLU A 11 4.71 7.06 21.73
N ASP A 12 3.92 8.04 21.34
CA ASP A 12 2.68 8.45 22.02
C ASP A 12 1.49 7.50 21.79
N GLY A 13 1.69 6.41 21.02
CA GLY A 13 0.66 5.44 20.70
C GLY A 13 -0.26 5.84 19.55
N SER A 14 0.04 6.92 18.83
CA SER A 14 -0.68 7.31 17.62
C SER A 14 -0.67 6.17 16.58
N PRO A 15 -1.73 6.04 15.75
CA PRO A 15 -1.77 5.05 14.70
C PRO A 15 -0.56 5.14 13.75
N PRO A 16 -0.14 4.02 13.12
CA PRO A 16 0.90 4.03 12.11
C PRO A 16 0.62 5.02 10.99
N ALA A 17 1.67 5.70 10.54
CA ALA A 17 1.60 6.70 9.49
C ALA A 17 2.74 6.50 8.49
N LEU A 18 2.65 7.10 7.30
CA LEU A 18 3.72 7.12 6.32
C LEU A 18 4.57 8.38 6.48
N LEU A 19 5.87 8.18 6.48
CA LEU A 19 6.89 9.21 6.54
C LEU A 19 7.74 9.14 5.29
N VAL A 20 8.57 10.16 5.08
CA VAL A 20 9.50 10.21 3.96
C VAL A 20 10.91 10.59 4.42
N ALA A 21 11.90 9.96 3.81
CA ALA A 21 13.30 10.29 3.98
C ALA A 21 14.00 10.38 2.62
N THR A 22 15.06 11.16 2.57
CA THR A 22 15.90 11.33 1.38
C THR A 22 17.34 10.94 1.67
N SER A 23 18.04 10.48 0.65
CA SER A 23 19.46 10.14 0.71
C SER A 23 20.17 10.48 -0.60
N THR A 24 21.46 10.74 -0.54
CA THR A 24 22.33 10.90 -1.71
C THR A 24 23.12 9.63 -2.03
N ASP A 25 23.30 8.75 -1.05
CA ASP A 25 24.13 7.55 -1.14
C ASP A 25 23.36 6.24 -0.93
N GLY A 26 22.07 6.33 -0.51
CA GLY A 26 21.24 5.18 -0.19
C GLY A 26 21.52 4.54 1.18
N LEU A 27 22.46 5.08 1.94
CA LEU A 27 22.90 4.54 3.24
C LEU A 27 22.58 5.50 4.38
N THR A 28 22.85 6.79 4.17
CA THR A 28 22.58 7.85 5.15
C THR A 28 21.28 8.55 4.77
N TRP A 29 20.28 8.49 5.65
CA TRP A 29 18.95 8.99 5.37
C TRP A 29 18.58 10.16 6.28
N THR A 30 18.03 11.21 5.69
CA THR A 30 17.51 12.37 6.41
C THR A 30 15.99 12.40 6.27
N ARG A 31 15.29 12.52 7.40
CA ARG A 31 13.82 12.66 7.41
C ARG A 31 13.44 13.97 6.71
N ALA A 32 12.56 13.89 5.74
CA ALA A 32 11.96 15.03 5.07
C ALA A 32 10.70 15.52 5.80
N ALA A 33 10.08 16.59 5.32
CA ALA A 33 8.89 17.20 5.92
C ALA A 33 9.03 17.51 7.43
N GLY A 34 10.26 17.82 7.89
CA GLY A 34 10.54 18.05 9.31
C GLY A 34 10.32 16.84 10.22
N GLY A 35 10.23 15.62 9.64
CA GLY A 35 9.91 14.38 10.36
C GLY A 35 8.41 14.15 10.56
N ALA A 36 7.55 15.06 10.08
CA ALA A 36 6.10 14.88 10.14
C ALA A 36 5.62 13.78 9.16
N PRO A 37 4.53 13.07 9.47
CA PRO A 37 3.90 12.16 8.54
C PRO A 37 3.43 12.86 7.26
N VAL A 38 3.62 12.20 6.11
CA VAL A 38 3.12 12.67 4.82
C VAL A 38 1.76 12.05 4.46
N LEU A 39 1.41 10.92 5.09
CA LEU A 39 0.08 10.32 4.98
C LEU A 39 -0.31 9.69 6.32
N GLN A 40 -1.54 9.95 6.77
CA GLN A 40 -2.11 9.41 8.02
C GLN A 40 -3.48 8.81 7.74
N GLY A 41 -3.99 8.02 8.68
CA GLY A 41 -5.36 7.53 8.66
C GLY A 41 -6.38 8.67 8.66
N THR A 42 -7.58 8.40 8.14
CA THR A 42 -8.68 9.36 8.09
C THR A 42 -9.78 8.87 9.03
N ALA A 43 -10.21 9.70 9.96
CA ALA A 43 -11.26 9.35 10.92
C ALA A 43 -12.53 8.86 10.19
N SER A 44 -13.10 7.77 10.69
CA SER A 44 -14.29 7.11 10.15
C SER A 44 -14.14 6.55 8.72
N ALA A 45 -12.89 6.39 8.25
CA ALA A 45 -12.58 5.78 6.96
C ALA A 45 -11.99 4.37 7.14
N PHE A 46 -11.75 3.67 6.02
CA PHE A 46 -11.17 2.32 6.01
C PHE A 46 -9.73 2.26 6.57
N ASP A 47 -9.08 3.40 6.72
CA ASP A 47 -7.71 3.56 7.19
C ASP A 47 -7.58 4.29 8.54
N GLN A 48 -8.68 4.41 9.29
CA GLN A 48 -8.73 5.20 10.53
C GLN A 48 -7.72 4.76 11.60
N ASP A 49 -7.38 3.48 11.64
CA ASP A 49 -6.47 2.91 12.64
C ASP A 49 -5.03 2.81 12.14
N GLY A 50 -4.73 3.47 11.03
CA GLY A 50 -3.39 3.67 10.50
C GLY A 50 -3.19 3.29 9.05
N VAL A 51 -2.09 3.77 8.51
CA VAL A 51 -1.61 3.53 7.14
C VAL A 51 -0.18 3.00 7.17
N TYR A 52 0.13 2.03 6.30
CA TYR A 52 1.43 1.36 6.25
C TYR A 52 1.66 0.68 4.88
N GLY A 53 2.85 0.10 4.66
CA GLY A 53 3.16 -0.73 3.50
C GLY A 53 2.85 -0.02 2.18
N ALA A 54 3.49 1.12 1.92
CA ALA A 54 3.24 1.89 0.71
C ALA A 54 4.17 1.50 -0.43
N GLU A 55 3.61 1.37 -1.63
CA GLU A 55 4.32 1.36 -2.90
C GLU A 55 4.09 2.68 -3.62
N VAL A 56 5.17 3.32 -4.08
CA VAL A 56 5.10 4.59 -4.82
C VAL A 56 5.70 4.43 -6.20
N VAL A 57 4.92 4.76 -7.21
CA VAL A 57 5.37 4.82 -8.60
C VAL A 57 5.46 6.28 -9.05
N TYR A 58 6.61 6.64 -9.61
CA TYR A 58 6.87 7.96 -10.19
C TYR A 58 6.80 7.88 -11.72
N ASP A 59 5.91 8.67 -12.32
CA ASP A 59 5.76 8.83 -13.77
C ASP A 59 5.98 10.31 -14.13
N PRO A 60 7.19 10.70 -14.59
CA PRO A 60 7.48 12.09 -14.91
C PRO A 60 6.70 12.63 -16.12
N THR A 61 6.01 11.77 -16.85
CA THR A 61 5.18 12.18 -17.99
C THR A 61 3.78 12.63 -17.55
N ASP A 62 3.34 12.26 -16.35
CA ASP A 62 2.11 12.78 -15.74
C ASP A 62 2.42 14.10 -15.01
N THR A 63 2.16 15.22 -15.67
CA THR A 63 2.46 16.55 -15.12
C THR A 63 1.51 16.99 -14.01
N LEU A 64 0.37 16.33 -13.85
CA LEU A 64 -0.64 16.68 -12.83
C LEU A 64 -0.46 15.89 -11.53
N ALA A 65 -0.06 14.62 -11.65
CA ALA A 65 0.11 13.74 -10.50
C ALA A 65 1.24 12.71 -10.77
N PRO A 66 2.51 13.17 -10.85
CA PRO A 66 3.63 12.30 -11.19
C PRO A 66 3.88 11.19 -10.17
N TYR A 67 3.45 11.38 -8.92
CA TYR A 67 3.57 10.37 -7.87
C TYR A 67 2.21 9.71 -7.62
N ARG A 68 2.19 8.39 -7.66
CA ARG A 68 1.04 7.55 -7.34
C ARG A 68 1.43 6.59 -6.23
N MET A 69 0.62 6.51 -5.19
CA MET A 69 0.85 5.65 -4.04
C MET A 69 -0.30 4.69 -3.85
N TRP A 70 0.02 3.42 -3.65
CA TRP A 70 -0.89 2.43 -3.08
C TRP A 70 -0.39 2.09 -1.69
N TYR A 71 -1.29 2.06 -0.72
CA TYR A 71 -0.94 1.86 0.68
C TYR A 71 -1.94 0.95 1.39
N SER A 72 -1.50 0.31 2.44
CA SER A 72 -2.37 -0.46 3.32
C SER A 72 -3.05 0.48 4.32
N GLY A 73 -4.37 0.44 4.38
CA GLY A 73 -5.17 1.08 5.41
C GLY A 73 -5.82 0.04 6.31
N ARG A 74 -5.99 0.35 7.61
CA ARG A 74 -6.64 -0.52 8.57
C ARG A 74 -7.77 0.18 9.30
N SER A 75 -8.88 -0.54 9.48
CA SER A 75 -9.98 -0.15 10.36
C SER A 75 -10.47 -1.38 11.13
N GLY A 76 -10.27 -1.39 12.44
CA GLY A 76 -10.47 -2.56 13.29
C GLY A 76 -9.53 -3.70 12.89
N VAL A 77 -10.12 -4.81 12.51
CA VAL A 77 -9.39 -6.03 12.09
C VAL A 77 -9.24 -6.16 10.58
N PHE A 78 -9.94 -5.33 9.81
CA PHE A 78 -9.97 -5.40 8.35
C PHE A 78 -8.92 -4.49 7.72
N GLY A 79 -8.23 -5.00 6.70
CA GLY A 79 -7.31 -4.24 5.86
C GLY A 79 -7.84 -4.06 4.45
N ALA A 80 -7.51 -2.92 3.86
CA ALA A 80 -7.83 -2.60 2.48
C ALA A 80 -6.70 -1.75 1.87
N ILE A 81 -6.57 -1.76 0.55
CA ILE A 81 -5.56 -0.97 -0.15
C ILE A 81 -6.18 0.36 -0.59
N GLY A 82 -5.58 1.44 -0.12
CA GLY A 82 -5.88 2.80 -0.52
C GLY A 82 -5.03 3.29 -1.68
N TYR A 83 -5.41 4.44 -2.23
CA TYR A 83 -4.70 5.12 -3.30
C TYR A 83 -4.58 6.61 -3.00
N ALA A 84 -3.44 7.19 -3.33
CA ALA A 84 -3.22 8.62 -3.23
C ALA A 84 -2.32 9.10 -4.37
N THR A 85 -2.46 10.38 -4.73
CA THR A 85 -1.63 11.04 -5.74
C THR A 85 -0.93 12.25 -5.15
N SER A 86 0.21 12.63 -5.75
CA SER A 86 0.97 13.79 -5.32
C SER A 86 1.74 14.42 -6.48
N GLN A 87 1.95 15.74 -6.40
CA GLN A 87 2.83 16.48 -7.31
C GLN A 87 4.28 16.52 -6.83
N ASP A 88 4.50 16.42 -5.53
CA ASP A 88 5.81 16.66 -4.89
C ASP A 88 6.34 15.45 -4.08
N GLY A 89 5.52 14.39 -3.93
CA GLY A 89 5.83 13.22 -3.10
C GLY A 89 5.72 13.47 -1.60
N LEU A 90 5.31 14.67 -1.18
CA LEU A 90 5.18 15.09 0.22
C LEU A 90 3.73 15.38 0.61
N THR A 91 2.99 16.04 -0.27
CA THR A 91 1.57 16.39 -0.07
C THR A 91 0.71 15.44 -0.90
N TRP A 92 -0.12 14.64 -0.24
CA TRP A 92 -0.87 13.56 -0.87
C TRP A 92 -2.38 13.82 -0.85
N ALA A 93 -3.00 13.67 -2.02
CA ALA A 93 -4.45 13.68 -2.18
C ALA A 93 -4.95 12.23 -2.18
N LYS A 94 -5.62 11.82 -1.10
CA LYS A 94 -6.20 10.48 -0.97
C LYS A 94 -7.43 10.30 -1.85
N TYR A 95 -7.56 9.13 -2.46
CA TYR A 95 -8.82 8.66 -3.00
C TYR A 95 -9.76 8.29 -1.83
N PRO A 96 -11.05 8.70 -1.87
CA PRO A 96 -11.91 8.64 -0.69
C PRO A 96 -12.31 7.22 -0.26
N GLN A 97 -12.22 6.24 -1.17
CA GLN A 97 -12.56 4.85 -0.94
C GLN A 97 -11.34 3.95 -1.14
N PRO A 98 -11.29 2.76 -0.55
CA PRO A 98 -10.25 1.81 -0.89
C PRO A 98 -10.37 1.41 -2.37
N VAL A 99 -9.22 1.28 -3.05
CA VAL A 99 -9.17 0.82 -4.44
C VAL A 99 -9.18 -0.71 -4.53
N LEU A 100 -8.82 -1.40 -3.45
CA LEU A 100 -8.93 -2.85 -3.35
C LEU A 100 -9.28 -3.23 -1.90
N SER A 101 -10.52 -3.63 -1.68
CA SER A 101 -11.02 -4.13 -0.40
C SER A 101 -10.78 -5.64 -0.26
N HIS A 102 -10.97 -6.17 0.95
CA HIS A 102 -11.02 -7.63 1.14
C HIS A 102 -12.08 -8.29 0.23
N GLY A 103 -11.91 -9.55 -0.04
CA GLY A 103 -12.81 -10.32 -0.91
C GLY A 103 -14.03 -10.88 -0.18
N PRO A 104 -14.91 -11.59 -0.90
CA PRO A 104 -16.04 -12.28 -0.30
C PRO A 104 -15.59 -13.47 0.56
N ALA A 105 -16.48 -13.96 1.42
CA ALA A 105 -16.22 -15.13 2.24
C ALA A 105 -15.72 -16.32 1.39
N GLY A 106 -14.64 -16.95 1.83
CA GLY A 106 -13.99 -18.07 1.14
C GLY A 106 -12.96 -17.68 0.09
N SER A 107 -12.76 -16.39 -0.19
CA SER A 107 -11.63 -15.94 -1.00
C SER A 107 -10.33 -15.92 -0.17
N ALA A 108 -9.19 -15.91 -0.86
CA ALA A 108 -7.85 -15.88 -0.25
C ALA A 108 -7.55 -14.61 0.57
N ASP A 109 -8.37 -13.58 0.40
CA ASP A 109 -8.30 -12.27 1.03
C ASP A 109 -9.62 -11.86 1.69
N SER A 110 -10.41 -12.84 2.16
CA SER A 110 -11.75 -12.59 2.72
C SER A 110 -11.73 -11.79 4.03
N PHE A 111 -10.57 -11.64 4.65
CA PHE A 111 -10.39 -10.88 5.89
C PHE A 111 -9.61 -9.58 5.68
N SER A 112 -8.55 -9.60 4.85
CA SER A 112 -7.71 -8.43 4.65
C SER A 112 -6.99 -8.48 3.31
N ALA A 113 -6.78 -7.29 2.72
CA ALA A 113 -5.85 -7.04 1.63
C ALA A 113 -4.86 -5.96 2.06
N ALA A 114 -3.56 -6.23 1.96
CA ALA A 114 -2.50 -5.36 2.47
C ALA A 114 -1.18 -5.52 1.68
N ASP A 115 -0.20 -4.68 1.99
CA ASP A 115 1.17 -4.72 1.49
C ASP A 115 1.24 -4.79 -0.05
N PRO A 116 0.69 -3.80 -0.75
CA PRO A 116 0.70 -3.79 -2.21
C PRO A 116 2.12 -3.58 -2.75
N THR A 117 2.46 -4.32 -3.79
CA THR A 117 3.57 -4.02 -4.70
C THR A 117 3.00 -3.84 -6.09
N VAL A 118 3.27 -2.72 -6.73
CA VAL A 118 2.64 -2.32 -7.99
C VAL A 118 3.66 -2.08 -9.09
N LEU A 119 3.37 -2.60 -10.25
CA LEU A 119 4.18 -2.41 -11.46
C LEU A 119 3.29 -1.97 -12.61
N LYS A 120 3.76 -1.00 -13.41
CA LYS A 120 3.15 -0.65 -14.69
C LYS A 120 3.85 -1.44 -15.82
N ASP A 121 3.11 -2.27 -16.51
CA ASP A 121 3.58 -3.08 -17.64
C ASP A 121 2.80 -2.68 -18.90
N GLY A 122 3.39 -1.85 -19.72
CA GLY A 122 2.73 -1.21 -20.85
C GLY A 122 1.53 -0.36 -20.41
N SER A 123 0.34 -0.71 -20.87
CA SER A 123 -0.92 -0.05 -20.49
C SER A 123 -1.60 -0.66 -19.27
N THR A 124 -1.03 -1.73 -18.70
CA THR A 124 -1.64 -2.49 -17.60
C THR A 124 -0.86 -2.26 -16.30
N TRP A 125 -1.59 -1.95 -15.23
CA TRP A 125 -1.09 -1.98 -13.87
C TRP A 125 -1.26 -3.39 -13.32
N LYS A 126 -0.23 -3.89 -12.67
CA LYS A 126 -0.21 -5.19 -12.00
C LYS A 126 0.07 -4.97 -10.52
N MET A 127 -0.68 -5.61 -9.66
CA MET A 127 -0.51 -5.55 -8.21
C MET A 127 -0.38 -6.95 -7.65
N TRP A 128 0.64 -7.17 -6.82
CA TRP A 128 0.74 -8.29 -5.90
C TRP A 128 0.51 -7.75 -4.49
N TYR A 129 -0.28 -8.45 -3.72
CA TYR A 129 -0.64 -8.00 -2.37
C TYR A 129 -0.78 -9.19 -1.42
N THR A 130 -0.66 -8.93 -0.13
CA THR A 130 -0.96 -9.90 0.91
C THR A 130 -2.46 -10.02 1.07
N GLY A 131 -3.02 -11.17 0.71
CA GLY A 131 -4.38 -11.57 1.04
C GLY A 131 -4.39 -12.40 2.31
N ASP A 132 -5.32 -12.11 3.23
CA ASP A 132 -5.53 -12.84 4.49
C ASP A 132 -6.97 -13.33 4.58
N ASP A 133 -7.18 -14.61 4.92
CA ASP A 133 -8.50 -15.19 5.17
C ASP A 133 -8.77 -15.43 6.67
N SER A 134 -8.00 -14.78 7.55
CA SER A 134 -7.95 -14.94 9.01
C SER A 134 -7.28 -16.23 9.52
N SER A 135 -6.95 -17.15 8.63
CA SER A 135 -6.25 -18.39 8.96
C SER A 135 -4.86 -18.48 8.32
N LYS A 136 -4.74 -17.92 7.12
CA LYS A 136 -3.49 -17.97 6.32
C LYS A 136 -3.33 -16.69 5.51
N LYS A 137 -2.08 -16.24 5.41
CA LYS A 137 -1.65 -15.20 4.47
C LYS A 137 -1.15 -15.81 3.18
N ARG A 138 -1.42 -15.13 2.08
CA ARG A 138 -1.07 -15.55 0.71
C ARG A 138 -0.70 -14.34 -0.11
N ILE A 139 0.10 -14.54 -1.14
CA ILE A 139 0.26 -13.51 -2.17
C ILE A 139 -0.88 -13.68 -3.18
N ALA A 140 -1.64 -12.62 -3.35
CA ALA A 140 -2.70 -12.50 -4.33
C ALA A 140 -2.30 -11.50 -5.43
N TYR A 141 -3.04 -11.53 -6.54
CA TYR A 141 -2.75 -10.75 -7.73
C TYR A 141 -3.99 -10.00 -8.20
N ALA A 142 -3.79 -8.79 -8.70
CA ALA A 142 -4.83 -8.00 -9.35
C ALA A 142 -4.25 -7.21 -10.54
N THR A 143 -5.12 -6.85 -11.48
CA THR A 143 -4.77 -6.01 -12.63
C THR A 143 -5.70 -4.82 -12.75
N SER A 144 -5.21 -3.75 -13.37
CA SER A 144 -5.96 -2.52 -13.62
C SER A 144 -5.48 -1.83 -14.89
N THR A 145 -6.34 -1.06 -15.53
CA THR A 145 -5.98 -0.19 -16.66
C THR A 145 -5.76 1.26 -16.24
N ASP A 146 -6.24 1.65 -15.05
CA ASP A 146 -6.21 3.03 -14.54
C ASP A 146 -5.44 3.18 -13.21
N GLY A 147 -5.10 2.05 -12.55
CA GLY A 147 -4.46 2.02 -11.23
C GLY A 147 -5.43 2.25 -10.07
N VAL A 148 -6.72 2.41 -10.32
CA VAL A 148 -7.78 2.69 -9.33
C VAL A 148 -8.81 1.56 -9.29
N THR A 149 -9.26 1.10 -10.45
CA THR A 149 -10.22 0.01 -10.57
C THR A 149 -9.47 -1.31 -10.81
N TRP A 150 -9.54 -2.23 -9.84
CA TRP A 150 -8.74 -3.45 -9.85
C TRP A 150 -9.59 -4.70 -10.04
N ALA A 151 -9.19 -5.55 -11.00
CA ALA A 151 -9.75 -6.89 -11.19
C ALA A 151 -8.87 -7.91 -10.46
N LYS A 152 -9.41 -8.59 -9.45
CA LYS A 152 -8.71 -9.61 -8.69
C LYS A 152 -8.51 -10.88 -9.52
N GLY A 153 -7.25 -11.35 -9.61
CA GLY A 153 -6.86 -12.59 -10.29
C GLY A 153 -6.73 -13.82 -9.36
N GLY A 154 -6.97 -13.62 -8.06
CA GLY A 154 -6.85 -14.68 -7.05
C GLY A 154 -5.44 -14.86 -6.48
N LYS A 155 -5.23 -15.96 -5.73
CA LYS A 155 -3.93 -16.28 -5.12
C LYS A 155 -2.91 -16.71 -6.18
N VAL A 156 -1.65 -16.34 -5.97
CA VAL A 156 -0.51 -16.77 -6.82
C VAL A 156 0.57 -17.51 -6.03
N ILE A 157 0.68 -17.27 -4.72
CA ILE A 157 1.57 -18.02 -3.80
C ILE A 157 0.82 -18.26 -2.50
N ALA A 158 0.91 -19.47 -1.96
CA ALA A 158 0.27 -19.85 -0.71
C ALA A 158 1.22 -20.70 0.15
N PRO A 159 1.06 -20.73 1.50
CA PRO A 159 1.87 -21.57 2.37
C PRO A 159 1.78 -23.07 2.08
N GLU A 160 0.67 -23.51 1.50
CA GLU A 160 0.45 -24.89 1.07
C GLU A 160 1.13 -25.27 -0.26
N ASP A 161 1.68 -24.30 -0.99
CA ASP A 161 2.35 -24.57 -2.27
C ASP A 161 3.70 -25.31 -2.03
N PRO A 162 4.10 -26.27 -2.91
CA PRO A 162 5.32 -27.01 -2.76
C PRO A 162 6.57 -26.11 -2.64
N GLY A 163 7.40 -26.37 -1.64
CA GLY A 163 8.64 -25.60 -1.39
C GLY A 163 8.47 -24.31 -0.60
N ILE A 164 7.23 -23.96 -0.20
CA ILE A 164 6.97 -22.82 0.69
C ILE A 164 6.89 -23.32 2.14
N SER A 165 7.63 -22.68 3.04
CA SER A 165 7.53 -22.97 4.48
C SER A 165 6.23 -22.40 5.05
N ALA A 166 5.58 -23.14 5.94
CA ALA A 166 4.30 -22.76 6.57
C ALA A 166 4.37 -21.54 7.51
N ASN A 167 5.52 -20.89 7.64
CA ASN A 167 5.77 -19.76 8.55
C ASN A 167 5.87 -18.44 7.77
N LEU A 168 4.80 -18.02 7.12
CA LEU A 168 4.63 -16.65 6.63
C LEU A 168 3.79 -15.82 7.59
#